data_ecbb5bd1823a55b9634cf2999ea0a90a
#
_entry.id   ecbb5bd1823a55b9634cf2999ea0a90a
#
_cell.length_a   1.000
_cell.length_b   1.000
_cell.length_c   1.000
_cell.angle_alpha   90.00
_cell.angle_beta   90.00
_cell.angle_gamma   90.00
#
_symmetry.space_group_name_H-M   'P 1'
#
loop_
_entity.id
_entity.type
_entity.pdbx_description
1 polymer ?
#
loop_
_entity_poly.entity_id
_entity_poly.type
_entity_poly.pdbx_seq_one_letter_code
_entity_poly.pdbx_strand_id
1 'polypeptide(L)'
;MKVVMVDDIATTGTSVLNGIKQLKESGLLISDVYVIINRLEGADKALDDMGVQIHQLTDILEITNVLFQEKLVSKEIFDKIKNQVNQN
;
A
#
# COMPACT_ATOMS: atom_id res chain seq x y z
N MET A 1 6.58 -24.11 -1.71
CA MET A 1 6.11 -23.62 -0.41
C MET A 1 5.39 -22.28 -0.61
N LYS A 2 4.21 -22.14 -0.04
CA LYS A 2 3.44 -20.91 -0.09
C LYS A 2 3.82 -20.03 1.10
N VAL A 3 4.15 -18.76 0.84
CA VAL A 3 4.54 -17.80 1.89
C VAL A 3 3.73 -16.52 1.74
N VAL A 4 3.63 -15.75 2.80
CA VAL A 4 3.04 -14.41 2.78
C VAL A 4 4.14 -13.40 3.05
N MET A 5 3.99 -12.19 2.48
CA MET A 5 4.90 -11.09 2.72
C MET A 5 4.24 -10.06 3.63
N VAL A 6 5.00 -9.53 4.57
CA VAL A 6 4.52 -8.49 5.49
C VAL A 6 5.45 -7.29 5.40
N ASP A 7 4.87 -6.10 5.24
CA ASP A 7 5.62 -4.85 5.20
C ASP A 7 4.88 -3.80 6.03
N ASP A 8 5.55 -2.70 6.36
CA ASP A 8 4.93 -1.64 7.15
C ASP A 8 4.15 -0.66 6.25
N ILE A 9 4.74 -0.20 5.16
CA ILE A 9 4.14 0.80 4.28
C ILE A 9 4.22 0.34 2.82
N ALA A 10 3.09 0.45 2.11
CA ALA A 10 3.05 0.25 0.66
C ALA A 10 2.90 1.60 -0.03
N THR A 11 3.78 1.89 -0.99
CA THR A 11 3.74 3.10 -1.81
C THR A 11 3.39 2.73 -3.25
N THR A 12 4.36 2.75 -4.16
CA THR A 12 4.16 2.36 -5.55
C THR A 12 4.20 0.85 -5.75
N GLY A 13 4.68 0.12 -4.76
CA GLY A 13 4.83 -1.33 -4.83
C GLY A 13 6.15 -1.82 -5.37
N THR A 14 7.06 -0.93 -5.77
CA THR A 14 8.32 -1.33 -6.41
C THR A 14 9.17 -2.24 -5.52
N SER A 15 9.35 -1.88 -4.24
CA SER A 15 10.13 -2.68 -3.30
C SER A 15 9.48 -4.06 -3.06
N VAL A 16 8.16 -4.08 -2.93
CA VAL A 16 7.41 -5.32 -2.72
C VAL A 16 7.50 -6.20 -3.96
N LEU A 17 7.35 -5.62 -5.16
CA LEU A 17 7.47 -6.35 -6.42
C LEU A 17 8.86 -7.00 -6.56
N ASN A 18 9.92 -6.28 -6.22
CA ASN A 18 11.27 -6.82 -6.28
C ASN A 18 11.44 -7.98 -5.32
N GLY A 19 10.92 -7.87 -4.10
CA GLY A 19 10.93 -8.95 -3.13
C GLY A 19 10.17 -10.18 -3.62
N ILE A 20 9.00 -9.99 -4.22
CA ILE A 20 8.20 -11.08 -4.77
C ILE A 20 8.97 -11.80 -5.89
N LYS A 21 9.59 -11.05 -6.80
CA LYS A 21 10.37 -11.64 -7.89
C LYS A 21 11.51 -12.51 -7.35
N GLN A 22 12.24 -12.02 -6.34
CA GLN A 22 13.33 -12.78 -5.73
C GLN A 22 12.83 -14.07 -5.09
N LEU A 23 11.70 -14.01 -4.40
CA LEU A 23 11.13 -15.20 -3.75
C LEU A 23 10.62 -16.21 -4.77
N LYS A 24 10.03 -15.76 -5.87
CA LYS A 24 9.60 -16.64 -6.95
C LYS A 24 10.79 -17.33 -7.61
N GLU A 25 11.90 -16.64 -7.79
CA GLU A 25 13.13 -17.23 -8.32
C GLU A 25 13.67 -18.32 -7.40
N SER A 26 13.39 -18.23 -6.10
CA SER A 26 13.76 -19.24 -5.12
C SER A 26 12.76 -20.39 -5.03
N GLY A 27 11.73 -20.40 -5.89
CA GLY A 27 10.73 -21.47 -5.91
C GLY A 27 9.59 -21.29 -4.92
N LEU A 28 9.47 -20.12 -4.29
CA LEU A 28 8.41 -19.82 -3.34
C LEU A 28 7.21 -19.18 -4.04
N LEU A 29 6.01 -19.49 -3.55
CA LEU A 29 4.76 -18.93 -4.08
C LEU A 29 4.23 -17.86 -3.13
N ILE A 30 3.95 -16.68 -3.66
CA ILE A 30 3.37 -15.57 -2.91
C ILE A 30 2.08 -15.15 -3.61
N SER A 31 0.97 -15.18 -2.88
CA SER A 31 -0.32 -14.73 -3.38
C SER A 31 -0.90 -13.58 -2.56
N ASP A 32 -0.35 -13.31 -1.39
CA ASP A 32 -0.87 -12.31 -0.46
C ASP A 32 0.26 -11.49 0.15
N VAL A 33 0.04 -10.18 0.23
CA VAL A 33 0.93 -9.24 0.91
C VAL A 33 0.11 -8.48 1.95
N TYR A 34 0.64 -8.37 3.16
CA TYR A 34 0.00 -7.66 4.27
C TYR A 34 0.80 -6.41 4.60
N VAL A 35 0.14 -5.26 4.63
CA VAL A 35 0.77 -3.98 4.98
C VAL A 35 -0.05 -3.28 6.06
N ILE A 36 0.63 -2.47 6.88
CA ILE A 36 -0.05 -1.67 7.88
C ILE A 36 -0.70 -0.46 7.22
N ILE A 37 0.05 0.28 6.42
CA ILE A 37 -0.42 1.51 5.77
C ILE A 37 -0.25 1.39 4.26
N ASN A 38 -1.34 1.62 3.51
CA ASN A 38 -1.29 1.77 2.06
C ASN A 38 -1.37 3.26 1.72
N ARG A 39 -0.34 3.79 1.08
CA ARG A 39 -0.31 5.21 0.68
C ARG A 39 -1.09 5.49 -0.59
N LEU A 40 -1.69 4.46 -1.20
CA LEU A 40 -2.54 4.59 -2.39
C LEU A 40 -1.79 5.23 -3.57
N GLU A 41 -0.53 4.85 -3.77
CA GLU A 41 0.32 5.38 -4.84
C GLU A 41 0.52 4.36 -5.96
N GLY A 42 -0.33 3.34 -6.05
CA GLY A 42 -0.33 2.39 -7.16
C GLY A 42 0.09 0.97 -6.81
N ALA A 43 0.40 0.66 -5.54
CA ALA A 43 0.81 -0.69 -5.15
C ALA A 43 -0.27 -1.73 -5.45
N ASP A 44 -1.54 -1.40 -5.21
CA ASP A 44 -2.65 -2.32 -5.43
C ASP A 44 -2.68 -2.83 -6.86
N LYS A 45 -2.59 -1.92 -7.83
CA LYS A 45 -2.63 -2.28 -9.23
C LYS A 45 -1.39 -3.07 -9.64
N ALA A 46 -0.21 -2.63 -9.17
CA ALA A 46 1.04 -3.29 -9.51
C ALA A 46 1.06 -4.74 -9.02
N LEU A 47 0.55 -5.00 -7.82
CA LEU A 47 0.47 -6.35 -7.27
C LEU A 47 -0.64 -7.17 -7.92
N ASP A 48 -1.78 -6.55 -8.22
CA ASP A 48 -2.89 -7.21 -8.90
C ASP A 48 -2.46 -7.72 -10.28
N ASP A 49 -1.67 -6.94 -11.00
CA ASP A 49 -1.13 -7.33 -12.31
C ASP A 49 -0.25 -8.57 -12.21
N MET A 50 0.30 -8.87 -11.05
CA MET A 50 1.09 -10.09 -10.79
C MET A 50 0.27 -11.21 -10.16
N GLY A 51 -1.03 -11.01 -9.97
CA GLY A 51 -1.87 -11.99 -9.31
C GLY A 51 -1.68 -12.06 -7.80
N VAL A 52 -1.16 -10.97 -7.19
CA VAL A 52 -0.92 -10.89 -5.74
C VAL A 52 -1.93 -9.94 -5.14
N GLN A 53 -2.59 -10.37 -4.07
CA GLN A 53 -3.57 -9.54 -3.37
C GLN A 53 -2.92 -8.81 -2.20
N ILE A 54 -3.19 -7.51 -2.08
CA ILE A 54 -2.72 -6.72 -0.95
C ILE A 54 -3.82 -6.64 0.11
N HIS A 55 -3.43 -6.81 1.38
CA HIS A 55 -4.31 -6.67 2.53
C HIS A 55 -3.75 -5.56 3.40
N GLN A 56 -4.57 -4.57 3.74
CA GLN A 56 -4.11 -3.40 4.49
C GLN A 56 -4.89 -3.25 5.79
N LEU A 57 -4.21 -2.76 6.83
CA LEU A 57 -4.87 -2.39 8.06
C LEU A 57 -5.56 -1.04 7.90
N THR A 58 -4.87 -0.09 7.25
CA THR A 58 -5.42 1.24 6.97
C THR A 58 -4.76 1.81 5.72
N ASP A 59 -5.22 2.98 5.27
CA ASP A 59 -4.62 3.70 4.16
C ASP A 59 -4.46 5.18 4.51
N ILE A 60 -3.75 5.91 3.62
CA ILE A 60 -3.43 7.32 3.87
C ILE A 60 -4.69 8.20 3.93
N LEU A 61 -5.74 7.87 3.18
CA LEU A 61 -6.98 8.63 3.23
C LEU A 61 -7.70 8.44 4.56
N GLU A 62 -7.74 7.21 5.07
CA GLU A 62 -8.36 6.91 6.35
C GLU A 62 -7.65 7.65 7.49
N ILE A 63 -6.30 7.59 7.51
CA ILE A 63 -5.50 8.29 8.50
C ILE A 63 -5.72 9.80 8.40
N THR A 64 -5.72 10.34 7.18
CA THR A 64 -5.90 11.77 6.96
C THR A 64 -7.27 12.25 7.44
N ASN A 65 -8.32 11.47 7.20
CA ASN A 65 -9.65 11.78 7.68
C ASN A 65 -9.70 11.85 9.21
N VAL A 66 -9.07 10.89 9.90
CA VAL A 66 -9.01 10.90 11.36
C VAL A 66 -8.27 12.14 11.86
N LEU A 67 -7.12 12.46 11.28
CA LEU A 67 -6.34 13.63 11.68
C LEU A 67 -7.13 14.93 11.46
N PHE A 68 -7.89 15.01 10.38
CA PHE A 68 -8.73 16.19 10.11
C PHE A 68 -9.87 16.30 11.11
N GLN A 69 -10.56 15.19 11.42
CA GLN A 69 -11.65 15.15 12.39
C GLN A 69 -11.17 15.55 13.78
N GLU A 70 -9.95 15.15 14.15
CA GLU A 70 -9.33 15.51 15.43
C GLU A 70 -8.67 16.89 15.41
N LYS A 71 -8.81 17.61 14.30
CA LYS A 71 -8.26 18.97 14.11
C LYS A 71 -6.74 19.04 14.23
N LEU A 72 -6.07 17.94 13.92
CA LEU A 72 -4.61 17.86 13.94
C LEU A 72 -3.97 18.32 12.64
N VAL A 73 -4.74 18.39 11.55
CA VAL A 73 -4.31 18.96 10.28
C VAL A 73 -5.35 19.94 9.79
N SER A 74 -4.91 20.95 9.01
CA SER A 74 -5.81 21.95 8.45
C SER A 74 -6.55 21.39 7.24
N LYS A 75 -7.65 22.06 6.85
CA LYS A 75 -8.37 21.69 5.63
C LYS A 75 -7.49 21.80 4.40
N GLU A 76 -6.59 22.78 4.36
CA GLU A 76 -5.66 22.95 3.25
C GLU A 76 -4.77 21.72 3.08
N ILE A 77 -4.18 21.21 4.17
CA ILE A 77 -3.36 20.03 4.15
C ILE A 77 -4.18 18.79 3.78
N PHE A 78 -5.38 18.67 4.34
CA PHE A 78 -6.30 17.59 4.03
C PHE A 78 -6.60 17.53 2.52
N ASP A 79 -6.93 18.68 1.92
CA ASP A 79 -7.25 18.75 0.51
C ASP A 79 -6.04 18.42 -0.37
N LYS A 80 -4.84 18.86 0.04
CA LYS A 80 -3.60 18.51 -0.68
C LYS A 80 -3.36 17.01 -0.73
N ILE A 81 -3.55 16.34 0.39
CA ILE A 81 -3.33 14.89 0.46
C ILE A 81 -4.36 14.16 -0.41
N LYS A 82 -5.63 14.55 -0.34
CA LYS A 82 -6.67 13.96 -1.17
C LYS A 82 -6.39 14.15 -2.65
N ASN A 83 -5.96 15.34 -3.04
CA ASN A 83 -5.65 15.63 -4.44
C ASN A 83 -4.46 14.81 -4.92
N GLN A 84 -3.44 14.65 -4.09
CA GLN A 84 -2.28 13.83 -4.44
C GLN A 84 -2.67 12.38 -4.66
N VAL A 85 -3.51 11.83 -3.81
CA VAL A 85 -3.99 10.45 -3.95
C VAL A 85 -4.80 10.30 -5.24
N ASN A 86 -5.68 11.26 -5.53
CA ASN A 86 -6.54 11.18 -6.72
C ASN A 86 -5.77 11.33 -8.03
N GLN A 87 -4.54 11.84 -8.01
CA GLN A 87 -3.69 11.95 -9.19
C GLN A 87 -2.95 10.64 -9.51
N ASN A 88 -2.96 9.70 -8.62
CA ASN A 88 -2.35 8.41 -8.80
C ASN A 88 -3.40 7.37 -9.19
#